data_de31c4188933c693b036e555d41b49e7
#
_entry.id   de31c4188933c693b036e555d41b49e7
#
_cell.length_a   1.000
_cell.length_b   1.000
_cell.length_c   1.000
_cell.angle_alpha   90.00
_cell.angle_beta   90.00
_cell.angle_gamma   90.00
#
_symmetry.space_group_name_H-M   'P 1'
#
loop_
_entity.id
_entity.type
_entity.pdbx_description
1 polymer ?
#
loop_
_entity_poly.entity_id
_entity_poly.type
_entity_poly.pdbx_seq_one_letter_code
_entity_poly.pdbx_strand_id
1 'polypeptide(L)'
;MPSTVYAVKVDDSTLRLSTTAENALKTSPTYLDITAVGVGTSHSFTSKKQNSRVVLSIDNVVQSPIVATSVTTTVSGDLSATSDTIKLSGITSITGGDLLKINDEIMKVDSVGLGATNVLLVTRPWMGTEQDSYSDGTLVTKVDGNYNIVDSTVNFFTAPVGL
;
A
#
# COMPACT_ATOMS: atom_id res chain seq x y z
N MET A 1 13.67 8.95 29.73
CA MET A 1 13.49 7.91 28.69
C MET A 1 13.30 8.63 27.36
N PRO A 2 13.88 8.19 26.25
CA PRO A 2 13.65 8.85 24.96
C PRO A 2 12.18 8.76 24.57
N SER A 3 11.66 9.78 23.90
CA SER A 3 10.26 9.84 23.44
C SER A 3 9.94 8.86 22.30
N THR A 4 10.96 8.35 21.65
CA THR A 4 10.85 7.35 20.56
C THR A 4 11.89 6.28 20.78
N VAL A 5 11.48 5.04 20.66
CA VAL A 5 12.35 3.86 20.72
C VAL A 5 12.03 2.92 19.55
N TYR A 6 13.00 2.12 19.18
CA TYR A 6 12.89 1.19 18.04
C TYR A 6 12.89 -0.22 18.58
N ALA A 7 11.89 -1.01 18.20
CA ALA A 7 11.77 -2.40 18.60
C ALA A 7 12.72 -3.28 17.79
N VAL A 8 13.46 -4.12 18.47
CA VAL A 8 14.34 -5.15 17.88
C VAL A 8 13.75 -6.52 18.25
N LYS A 9 13.33 -7.29 17.26
CA LYS A 9 12.88 -8.66 17.48
C LYS A 9 14.10 -9.52 17.83
N VAL A 10 14.08 -10.17 18.98
CA VAL A 10 15.11 -11.13 19.42
C VAL A 10 14.68 -12.55 19.04
N ASP A 11 13.42 -12.88 19.33
CA ASP A 11 12.77 -14.15 18.99
C ASP A 11 11.25 -13.92 18.86
N ASP A 12 10.45 -14.98 18.72
CA ASP A 12 9.01 -14.89 18.51
C ASP A 12 8.23 -14.36 19.73
N SER A 13 8.84 -14.34 20.89
CA SER A 13 8.23 -13.90 22.16
C SER A 13 8.94 -12.71 22.81
N THR A 14 10.12 -12.33 22.31
CA THR A 14 10.99 -11.34 22.96
C THR A 14 11.27 -10.15 22.03
N LEU A 15 10.98 -8.98 22.55
CA LEU A 15 11.39 -7.71 21.94
C LEU A 15 12.38 -7.00 22.87
N ARG A 16 13.39 -6.35 22.28
CA ARG A 16 14.25 -5.39 22.97
C ARG A 16 14.12 -4.01 22.30
N LEU A 17 14.52 -2.98 23.01
CA LEU A 17 14.40 -1.61 22.52
C LEU A 17 15.78 -1.03 22.21
N SER A 18 15.87 -0.22 21.16
CA SER A 18 17.05 0.57 20.81
C SER A 18 16.68 2.05 20.72
N THR A 19 17.66 2.92 20.93
CA THR A 19 17.45 4.39 20.91
C THR A 19 17.42 4.98 19.51
N THR A 20 17.95 4.28 18.51
CA THR A 20 17.97 4.74 17.10
C THR A 20 17.61 3.61 16.14
N ALA A 21 17.01 3.98 15.00
CA ALA A 21 16.69 3.02 13.92
C ALA A 21 17.94 2.35 13.37
N GLU A 22 19.02 3.11 13.14
CA GLU A 22 20.29 2.59 12.65
C GLU A 22 20.84 1.49 13.56
N ASN A 23 20.78 1.72 14.88
CA ASN A 23 21.28 0.77 15.86
C ASN A 23 20.41 -0.49 15.96
N ALA A 24 19.08 -0.33 15.78
CA ALA A 24 18.14 -1.44 15.77
C ALA A 24 18.35 -2.40 14.58
N LEU A 25 18.91 -1.91 13.47
CA LEU A 25 19.17 -2.65 12.23
C LEU A 25 20.55 -3.30 12.15
N LYS A 26 21.43 -3.08 13.14
CA LYS A 26 22.77 -3.71 13.16
C LYS A 26 22.67 -5.21 13.42
N THR A 27 23.63 -5.95 12.91
CA THR A 27 23.78 -7.40 13.21
C THR A 27 23.98 -7.66 14.72
N SER A 28 24.58 -6.68 15.42
CA SER A 28 24.73 -6.68 16.88
C SER A 28 24.16 -5.35 17.42
N PRO A 29 22.83 -5.27 17.66
CA PRO A 29 22.20 -4.05 18.13
C PRO A 29 22.64 -3.68 19.56
N THR A 30 22.79 -2.39 19.83
CA THR A 30 22.91 -1.90 21.21
C THR A 30 21.50 -1.64 21.74
N TYR A 31 21.17 -2.28 22.82
CA TYR A 31 19.85 -2.19 23.44
C TYR A 31 19.78 -1.03 24.45
N LEU A 32 18.59 -0.48 24.61
CA LEU A 32 18.28 0.44 25.68
C LEU A 32 18.28 -0.32 27.00
N ASP A 33 19.13 0.10 27.93
CA ASP A 33 19.13 -0.44 29.29
C ASP A 33 18.05 0.30 30.11
N ILE A 34 17.06 -0.45 30.58
CA ILE A 34 15.99 0.06 31.44
C ILE A 34 16.37 -0.27 32.89
N THR A 35 17.07 0.66 33.51
CA THR A 35 17.64 0.50 34.85
C THR A 35 16.68 0.84 35.99
N ALA A 36 15.51 1.43 35.69
CA ALA A 36 14.55 1.81 36.71
C ALA A 36 13.11 1.45 36.28
N VAL A 37 12.31 1.03 37.25
CA VAL A 37 10.85 0.93 37.07
C VAL A 37 10.27 2.33 36.88
N GLY A 38 9.40 2.49 35.87
CA GLY A 38 8.72 3.75 35.63
C GLY A 38 7.84 4.18 36.79
N VAL A 39 7.52 5.46 36.86
CA VAL A 39 6.55 6.01 37.81
C VAL A 39 5.18 5.95 37.20
N GLY A 40 4.22 5.30 37.84
CA GLY A 40 2.83 5.15 37.41
C GLY A 40 2.35 3.71 37.39
N THR A 41 1.05 3.53 37.22
CA THR A 41 0.38 2.21 37.26
C THR A 41 0.11 1.63 35.87
N SER A 42 0.36 2.38 34.82
CA SER A 42 0.11 1.96 33.44
C SER A 42 1.21 2.45 32.50
N HIS A 43 1.82 1.53 31.79
CA HIS A 43 2.78 1.83 30.74
C HIS A 43 2.23 1.27 29.42
N SER A 44 2.16 2.10 28.39
CA SER A 44 1.70 1.70 27.08
C SER A 44 2.74 2.01 26.02
N PHE A 45 2.86 1.13 25.02
CA PHE A 45 3.60 1.36 23.80
C PHE A 45 2.62 1.51 22.66
N THR A 46 2.66 2.66 21.98
CA THR A 46 1.92 2.85 20.75
C THR A 46 2.86 2.59 19.57
N SER A 47 2.55 1.56 18.78
CA SER A 47 3.24 1.34 17.52
C SER A 47 2.91 2.49 16.58
N LYS A 48 3.90 3.31 16.25
CA LYS A 48 3.82 4.11 15.02
C LYS A 48 4.13 3.15 13.87
N LYS A 49 3.13 2.79 13.06
CA LYS A 49 3.41 2.25 11.75
C LYS A 49 4.32 3.25 11.05
N GLN A 50 5.61 2.99 11.04
CA GLN A 50 6.47 3.57 10.04
C GLN A 50 5.93 3.00 8.73
N ASN A 51 5.42 3.86 7.86
CA ASN A 51 5.31 3.51 6.46
C ASN A 51 6.73 3.16 6.06
N SER A 52 7.01 1.85 6.03
CA SER A 52 8.27 1.34 5.50
C SER A 52 8.29 1.77 4.05
N ARG A 53 8.89 2.91 3.78
CA ARG A 53 9.24 3.29 2.42
C ARG A 53 10.30 2.28 2.00
N VAL A 54 9.84 1.19 1.40
CA VAL A 54 10.73 0.38 0.60
C VAL A 54 11.11 1.26 -0.58
N VAL A 55 12.33 1.75 -0.57
CA VAL A 55 12.89 2.44 -1.73
C VAL A 55 13.49 1.35 -2.60
N LEU A 56 12.80 1.02 -3.67
CA LEU A 56 13.30 0.13 -4.70
C LEU A 56 14.07 0.96 -5.71
N SER A 57 15.32 0.60 -5.98
CA SER A 57 16.08 1.17 -7.09
C SER A 57 16.64 0.07 -7.98
N ILE A 58 16.62 0.30 -9.30
CA ILE A 58 17.18 -0.57 -10.32
C ILE A 58 18.15 0.28 -11.13
N ASP A 59 19.40 -0.14 -11.25
CA ASP A 59 20.48 0.61 -11.92
C ASP A 59 20.58 2.08 -11.46
N ASN A 60 20.45 2.31 -10.12
CA ASN A 60 20.40 3.63 -9.48
C ASN A 60 19.18 4.50 -9.83
N VAL A 61 18.19 3.97 -10.55
CA VAL A 61 16.92 4.66 -10.79
C VAL A 61 15.91 4.25 -9.73
N VAL A 62 15.44 5.22 -8.94
CA VAL A 62 14.43 4.98 -7.90
C VAL A 62 13.08 4.69 -8.55
N GLN A 63 12.46 3.58 -8.16
CA GLN A 63 11.13 3.18 -8.62
C GLN A 63 10.06 3.82 -7.73
N SER A 64 8.90 4.15 -8.30
CA SER A 64 7.79 4.80 -7.59
C SER A 64 6.78 3.77 -7.08
N PRO A 65 6.58 3.64 -5.76
CA PRO A 65 5.52 2.78 -5.23
C PRO A 65 4.13 3.33 -5.60
N ILE A 66 3.14 2.45 -5.63
CA ILE A 66 1.74 2.86 -5.78
C ILE A 66 1.33 3.76 -4.61
N VAL A 67 0.81 4.93 -4.93
CA VAL A 67 0.27 5.90 -3.98
C VAL A 67 -1.10 6.39 -4.44
N ALA A 68 -1.99 6.67 -3.48
CA ALA A 68 -3.29 7.26 -3.77
C ALA A 68 -3.13 8.69 -4.30
N THR A 69 -3.89 9.02 -5.35
CA THR A 69 -4.05 10.40 -5.82
C THR A 69 -5.23 11.07 -5.11
N SER A 70 -5.52 12.33 -5.43
CA SER A 70 -6.72 13.02 -4.94
C SER A 70 -7.99 12.66 -5.72
N VAL A 71 -7.90 11.88 -6.79
CA VAL A 71 -9.04 11.49 -7.62
C VAL A 71 -9.73 10.29 -7.00
N THR A 72 -10.97 10.51 -6.56
CA THR A 72 -11.81 9.46 -5.96
C THR A 72 -13.19 9.45 -6.61
N THR A 73 -13.83 8.29 -6.63
CA THR A 73 -15.20 8.06 -7.08
C THR A 73 -15.79 6.88 -6.32
N THR A 74 -16.92 6.36 -6.69
CA THR A 74 -17.51 5.16 -6.12
C THR A 74 -18.00 4.21 -7.20
N VAL A 75 -18.09 2.94 -6.87
CA VAL A 75 -18.77 1.92 -7.69
C VAL A 75 -20.25 2.31 -7.81
N SER A 76 -20.84 2.21 -9.00
CA SER A 76 -22.25 2.47 -9.27
C SER A 76 -22.96 1.18 -9.66
N GLY A 77 -23.68 0.59 -8.73
CA GLY A 77 -24.20 -0.77 -8.77
C GLY A 77 -23.16 -1.81 -8.31
N ASP A 78 -23.61 -3.01 -8.00
CA ASP A 78 -22.73 -4.06 -7.51
C ASP A 78 -21.75 -4.54 -8.61
N LEU A 79 -20.49 -4.74 -8.23
CA LEU A 79 -19.44 -5.26 -9.09
C LEU A 79 -19.16 -6.72 -8.71
N SER A 80 -19.39 -7.63 -9.64
CA SER A 80 -19.04 -9.05 -9.45
C SER A 80 -17.54 -9.28 -9.52
N ALA A 81 -17.04 -10.25 -8.75
CA ALA A 81 -15.65 -10.69 -8.80
C ALA A 81 -15.20 -11.20 -10.19
N THR A 82 -16.13 -11.58 -11.06
CA THR A 82 -15.79 -12.08 -12.41
C THR A 82 -15.99 -11.07 -13.54
N SER A 83 -16.41 -9.82 -13.20
CA SER A 83 -16.66 -8.77 -14.21
C SER A 83 -15.37 -8.07 -14.58
N ASP A 84 -15.14 -7.89 -15.87
CA ASP A 84 -14.09 -7.04 -16.46
C ASP A 84 -14.58 -5.61 -16.77
N THR A 85 -15.85 -5.33 -16.47
CA THR A 85 -16.44 -4.01 -16.64
C THR A 85 -16.91 -3.45 -15.30
N ILE A 86 -16.58 -2.19 -15.04
CA ILE A 86 -16.99 -1.47 -13.85
C ILE A 86 -17.75 -0.19 -14.24
N LYS A 87 -18.87 0.05 -13.59
CA LYS A 87 -19.57 1.33 -13.66
C LYS A 87 -19.24 2.18 -12.43
N LEU A 88 -18.88 3.42 -12.65
CA LEU A 88 -18.53 4.38 -11.61
C LEU A 88 -19.55 5.52 -11.52
N SER A 89 -19.67 6.14 -10.37
CA SER A 89 -20.54 7.33 -10.18
C SER A 89 -20.04 8.53 -10.99
N GLY A 90 -18.74 8.61 -11.28
CA GLY A 90 -18.11 9.59 -12.13
C GLY A 90 -16.74 9.14 -12.60
N ILE A 91 -16.33 9.61 -13.78
CA ILE A 91 -15.06 9.24 -14.42
C ILE A 91 -14.17 10.46 -14.74
N THR A 92 -14.44 11.59 -14.09
CA THR A 92 -13.63 12.80 -14.28
C THR A 92 -12.18 12.50 -13.93
N SER A 93 -11.25 12.82 -14.84
CA SER A 93 -9.82 12.59 -14.71
C SER A 93 -9.41 11.08 -14.65
N ILE A 94 -10.27 10.18 -15.14
CA ILE A 94 -9.95 8.77 -15.35
C ILE A 94 -9.87 8.52 -16.87
N THR A 95 -8.77 7.92 -17.30
CA THR A 95 -8.47 7.63 -18.72
C THR A 95 -7.94 6.20 -18.87
N GLY A 96 -7.88 5.71 -20.12
CA GLY A 96 -7.22 4.43 -20.40
C GLY A 96 -5.75 4.45 -19.96
N GLY A 97 -5.30 3.37 -19.34
CA GLY A 97 -3.97 3.23 -18.75
C GLY A 97 -3.88 3.58 -17.26
N ASP A 98 -4.87 4.28 -16.70
CA ASP A 98 -4.90 4.61 -15.28
C ASP A 98 -5.05 3.36 -14.40
N LEU A 99 -4.56 3.46 -13.17
CA LEU A 99 -4.75 2.45 -12.14
C LEU A 99 -5.82 2.90 -11.14
N LEU A 100 -6.75 2.00 -10.84
CA LEU A 100 -7.77 2.20 -9.82
C LEU A 100 -7.57 1.20 -8.69
N LYS A 101 -7.80 1.65 -7.47
CA LYS A 101 -7.76 0.82 -6.28
C LYS A 101 -9.12 0.81 -5.61
N ILE A 102 -9.62 -0.40 -5.30
CA ILE A 102 -10.79 -0.65 -4.46
C ILE A 102 -10.36 -1.58 -3.33
N ASN A 103 -10.41 -1.13 -2.09
CA ASN A 103 -9.86 -1.84 -0.93
C ASN A 103 -8.40 -2.25 -1.21
N ASP A 104 -8.11 -3.55 -1.33
CA ASP A 104 -6.76 -4.06 -1.61
C ASP A 104 -6.55 -4.48 -3.06
N GLU A 105 -7.60 -4.50 -3.87
CA GLU A 105 -7.50 -4.79 -5.29
C GLU A 105 -7.06 -3.57 -6.10
N ILE A 106 -6.11 -3.79 -7.01
CA ILE A 106 -5.72 -2.83 -8.05
C ILE A 106 -6.20 -3.36 -9.38
N MET A 107 -6.76 -2.49 -10.20
CA MET A 107 -7.19 -2.77 -11.57
C MET A 107 -6.66 -1.71 -12.52
N LYS A 108 -6.37 -2.11 -13.76
CA LYS A 108 -5.93 -1.23 -14.82
C LYS A 108 -7.11 -0.88 -15.71
N VAL A 109 -7.29 0.39 -15.99
CA VAL A 109 -8.29 0.87 -16.96
C VAL A 109 -7.78 0.61 -18.38
N ASP A 110 -8.49 -0.22 -19.14
CA ASP A 110 -8.15 -0.49 -20.55
C ASP A 110 -8.85 0.53 -21.47
N SER A 111 -10.12 0.84 -21.20
CA SER A 111 -10.84 1.88 -21.93
C SER A 111 -11.98 2.48 -21.11
N VAL A 112 -12.43 3.66 -21.53
CA VAL A 112 -13.52 4.44 -20.91
C VAL A 112 -14.69 4.58 -21.88
N GLY A 113 -15.92 4.55 -21.34
CA GLY A 113 -17.13 4.86 -22.12
C GLY A 113 -17.63 3.74 -23.02
N LEU A 114 -17.56 2.48 -22.57
CA LEU A 114 -18.09 1.31 -23.28
C LEU A 114 -19.61 1.36 -23.41
N GLY A 115 -20.11 2.00 -24.46
CA GLY A 115 -21.53 2.02 -24.82
C GLY A 115 -22.46 2.73 -23.83
N ALA A 116 -21.96 3.13 -22.67
CA ALA A 116 -22.68 3.88 -21.64
C ALA A 116 -21.76 4.85 -20.92
N THR A 117 -22.32 5.92 -20.38
CA THR A 117 -21.60 6.91 -19.57
C THR A 117 -21.09 6.23 -18.28
N ASN A 118 -19.85 6.53 -17.93
CA ASN A 118 -19.20 6.06 -16.70
C ASN A 118 -18.96 4.54 -16.62
N VAL A 119 -18.97 3.81 -17.72
CA VAL A 119 -18.57 2.40 -17.78
C VAL A 119 -17.15 2.29 -18.30
N LEU A 120 -16.33 1.53 -17.59
CA LEU A 120 -14.93 1.27 -17.93
C LEU A 120 -14.76 -0.22 -18.23
N LEU A 121 -13.88 -0.55 -19.19
CA LEU A 121 -13.26 -1.86 -19.30
C LEU A 121 -11.99 -1.85 -18.47
N VAL A 122 -11.80 -2.86 -17.67
CA VAL A 122 -10.64 -2.98 -16.78
C VAL A 122 -10.02 -4.37 -16.86
N THR A 123 -8.70 -4.42 -16.79
CA THR A 123 -7.98 -5.66 -16.48
C THR A 123 -7.88 -5.79 -14.97
N ARG A 124 -8.40 -6.89 -14.44
CA ARG A 124 -8.38 -7.20 -13.00
C ARG A 124 -8.20 -8.71 -12.76
N PRO A 125 -7.52 -9.14 -11.68
CA PRO A 125 -6.74 -8.27 -10.78
C PRO A 125 -5.46 -7.79 -11.46
N TRP A 126 -4.83 -6.73 -10.92
CA TRP A 126 -3.58 -6.17 -11.45
C TRP A 126 -2.51 -6.10 -10.37
N MET A 127 -1.23 -6.10 -10.77
CA MET A 127 -0.08 -5.93 -9.86
C MET A 127 -0.05 -6.88 -8.66
N GLY A 128 -0.42 -8.16 -8.89
CA GLY A 128 -0.37 -9.20 -7.87
C GLY A 128 -1.47 -9.13 -6.80
N THR A 129 -2.47 -8.27 -6.97
CA THR A 129 -3.65 -8.24 -6.08
C THR A 129 -4.64 -9.35 -6.41
N GLU A 130 -5.61 -9.59 -5.53
CA GLU A 130 -6.69 -10.55 -5.76
C GLU A 130 -7.97 -9.83 -6.20
N GLN A 131 -8.78 -10.51 -7.01
CA GLN A 131 -10.05 -10.02 -7.52
C GLN A 131 -11.16 -10.32 -6.52
N ASP A 132 -12.01 -9.32 -6.23
CA ASP A 132 -13.11 -9.46 -5.28
C ASP A 132 -14.41 -8.82 -5.81
N SER A 133 -15.52 -9.03 -5.11
CA SER A 133 -16.81 -8.38 -5.38
C SER A 133 -16.99 -7.15 -4.51
N TYR A 134 -17.64 -6.12 -5.05
CA TYR A 134 -17.84 -4.85 -4.35
C TYR A 134 -19.29 -4.39 -4.49
N SER A 135 -19.85 -3.89 -3.39
CA SER A 135 -21.19 -3.33 -3.38
C SER A 135 -21.23 -1.92 -3.97
N ASP A 136 -22.41 -1.52 -4.41
CA ASP A 136 -22.71 -0.12 -4.77
C ASP A 136 -22.22 0.86 -3.70
N GLY A 137 -21.66 1.99 -4.14
CA GLY A 137 -21.11 3.01 -3.26
C GLY A 137 -19.70 2.73 -2.71
N THR A 138 -19.09 1.56 -2.97
CA THR A 138 -17.71 1.28 -2.53
C THR A 138 -16.75 2.30 -3.11
N LEU A 139 -15.84 2.83 -2.27
CA LEU A 139 -14.87 3.85 -2.66
C LEU A 139 -13.86 3.30 -3.67
N VAL A 140 -13.64 4.06 -4.72
CA VAL A 140 -12.62 3.83 -5.76
C VAL A 140 -11.66 4.99 -5.75
N THR A 141 -10.36 4.72 -5.68
CA THR A 141 -9.31 5.73 -5.68
C THR A 141 -8.39 5.52 -6.89
N LYS A 142 -8.16 6.56 -7.68
CA LYS A 142 -7.10 6.52 -8.69
C LYS A 142 -5.74 6.50 -7.97
N VAL A 143 -4.89 5.59 -8.36
CA VAL A 143 -3.54 5.44 -7.81
C VAL A 143 -2.50 5.68 -8.89
N ASP A 144 -1.29 6.07 -8.47
CA ASP A 144 -0.17 6.34 -9.35
C ASP A 144 1.09 5.65 -8.80
N GLY A 145 1.99 5.27 -9.69
CA GLY A 145 3.21 4.54 -9.36
C GLY A 145 3.45 3.38 -10.31
N ASN A 146 4.61 2.74 -10.21
CA ASN A 146 4.99 1.67 -11.14
C ASN A 146 5.22 0.31 -10.49
N TYR A 147 5.12 0.20 -9.15
CA TYR A 147 5.16 -1.09 -8.48
C TYR A 147 4.26 -1.15 -7.25
N ASN A 148 3.83 -2.37 -6.91
CA ASN A 148 3.12 -2.72 -5.69
C ASN A 148 3.82 -3.91 -5.02
N ILE A 149 3.71 -4.00 -3.69
CA ILE A 149 4.25 -5.13 -2.91
C ILE A 149 3.08 -5.91 -2.32
N VAL A 150 2.97 -7.18 -2.71
CA VAL A 150 1.99 -8.13 -2.18
C VAL A 150 2.76 -9.36 -1.69
N ASP A 151 2.55 -9.77 -0.45
CA ASP A 151 3.15 -10.96 0.17
C ASP A 151 4.67 -11.07 -0.06
N SER A 152 5.40 -9.96 0.15
CA SER A 152 6.84 -9.85 -0.09
C SER A 152 7.28 -9.92 -1.56
N THR A 153 6.35 -9.93 -2.50
CA THR A 153 6.61 -9.90 -3.94
C THR A 153 6.44 -8.49 -4.50
N VAL A 154 7.40 -8.03 -5.28
CA VAL A 154 7.32 -6.75 -5.99
C VAL A 154 6.68 -6.97 -7.36
N ASN A 155 5.55 -6.32 -7.60
CA ASN A 155 4.80 -6.41 -8.84
C ASN A 155 4.88 -5.06 -9.58
N PHE A 156 5.35 -5.05 -10.83
CA PHE A 156 5.48 -3.84 -11.62
C PHE A 156 4.27 -3.64 -12.54
N PHE A 157 3.88 -2.38 -12.72
CA PHE A 157 2.87 -1.98 -13.70
C PHE A 157 3.41 -2.03 -15.13
N THR A 158 4.63 -1.56 -15.31
CA THR A 158 5.40 -1.63 -16.56
C THR A 158 6.78 -2.17 -16.25
N ALA A 159 7.60 -2.42 -17.27
CA ALA A 159 9.01 -2.74 -17.05
C ALA A 159 9.65 -1.69 -16.13
N PRO A 160 10.50 -2.10 -15.18
CA PRO A 160 11.19 -1.16 -14.30
C PRO A 160 11.93 -0.11 -15.09
N VAL A 161 11.91 1.13 -14.61
CA VAL A 161 12.68 2.22 -15.21
C VAL A 161 14.16 1.98 -14.95
N GLY A 162 14.99 2.03 -15.98
CA GLY A 162 16.44 1.82 -15.86
C GLY A 162 16.95 0.46 -16.35
N LEU A 163 16.08 -0.39 -16.95
CA LEU A 163 16.48 -1.62 -17.64
C LEU A 163 16.54 -1.41 -19.15
#